data_c5d8c48e72b125fab67f0a504b90d219
#
_entry.id   c5d8c48e72b125fab67f0a504b90d219
#
_cell.length_a   1.000
_cell.length_b   1.000
_cell.length_c   1.000
_cell.angle_alpha   90.00
_cell.angle_beta   90.00
_cell.angle_gamma   90.00
#
_symmetry.space_group_name_H-M   'P 1'
#
loop_
_entity.id
_entity.type
_entity.pdbx_description
1 polymer ?
#
loop_
_entity_poly.entity_id
_entity_poly.type
_entity_poly.pdbx_seq_one_letter_code
_entity_poly.pdbx_strand_id
1 'polypeptide(L)'
;MTEQSPKKLKKLRLKDKKSHPTRILYVEDAEVIRDTIFRLLEIYGYKVAYAKNGQEGVEMAVRWKPDLVLMDLHMPIMDGYKAIHEIRFNPETHHIPIFVISVWGGKKERDQAKIAGADDFFVKPPDLNQLIEAIDRAVAASSKKSK
;
A
#
# COMPACT_ATOMS: atom_id res chain seq x y z
N MET A 1 -4.78 27.15 -1.82
CA MET A 1 -4.81 25.93 -1.03
C MET A 1 -3.41 25.53 -0.62
N THR A 2 -3.17 25.46 0.65
CA THR A 2 -1.83 25.20 1.20
C THR A 2 -1.61 23.70 1.33
N GLU A 3 -0.62 23.19 0.64
CA GLU A 3 -0.16 21.83 0.84
C GLU A 3 0.52 21.72 2.20
N GLN A 4 0.18 20.68 2.94
CA GLN A 4 0.85 20.43 4.20
C GLN A 4 2.22 19.79 3.94
N SER A 5 3.26 20.30 4.60
CA SER A 5 4.59 19.73 4.48
C SER A 5 4.62 18.31 5.09
N PRO A 6 5.55 17.45 4.63
CA PRO A 6 5.74 16.13 5.23
C PRO A 6 5.98 16.18 6.74
N LYS A 7 6.71 17.17 7.23
CA LYS A 7 6.94 17.34 8.67
C LYS A 7 5.67 17.62 9.44
N LYS A 8 4.79 18.45 8.88
CA LYS A 8 3.50 18.79 9.51
C LYS A 8 2.58 17.57 9.57
N LEU A 9 2.49 16.81 8.49
CA LEU A 9 1.69 15.58 8.46
C LEU A 9 2.23 14.54 9.43
N LYS A 10 3.54 14.35 9.49
CA LYS A 10 4.17 13.45 10.45
C LYS A 10 3.85 13.84 11.88
N LYS A 11 3.92 15.15 12.20
CA LYS A 11 3.61 15.65 13.53
C LYS A 11 2.16 15.45 13.91
N LEU A 12 1.22 15.65 12.97
CA LEU A 12 -0.22 15.41 13.19
C LEU A 12 -0.50 13.93 13.45
N ARG A 13 0.15 13.05 12.72
CA ARG A 13 -0.02 11.60 12.86
C ARG A 13 0.53 11.08 14.19
N LEU A 14 1.55 11.71 14.73
CA LEU A 14 2.10 11.33 16.03
C LEU A 14 1.16 11.63 17.19
N LYS A 15 0.15 12.49 16.99
CA LYS A 15 -0.86 12.77 18.01
C LYS A 15 -1.87 11.65 18.15
N ASP A 16 -2.13 10.90 17.08
CA ASP A 16 -3.07 9.77 17.05
C ASP A 16 -2.32 8.46 17.28
N LYS A 17 -1.74 8.33 18.45
CA LYS A 17 -0.78 7.26 18.72
C LYS A 17 -1.35 5.86 18.67
N LYS A 18 -0.91 5.10 17.71
CA LYS A 18 -0.77 3.66 17.84
C LYS A 18 0.52 3.36 18.62
N SER A 19 0.54 2.22 19.32
CA SER A 19 1.71 1.75 20.07
C SER A 19 2.93 1.49 19.18
N HIS A 20 2.76 1.43 17.86
CA HIS A 20 3.83 1.21 16.89
C HIS A 20 3.50 1.89 15.55
N PRO A 21 4.50 2.20 14.72
CA PRO A 21 4.27 2.79 13.41
C PRO A 21 3.47 1.86 12.51
N THR A 22 2.65 2.46 11.64
CA THR A 22 1.96 1.71 10.58
C THR A 22 3.00 1.07 9.65
N ARG A 23 2.81 -0.20 9.35
CA ARG A 23 3.72 -1.00 8.52
C ARG A 23 3.14 -1.13 7.13
N ILE A 24 3.91 -0.72 6.13
CA ILE A 24 3.49 -0.76 4.73
C ILE A 24 4.44 -1.65 3.94
N LEU A 25 3.88 -2.61 3.21
CA LEU A 25 4.61 -3.39 2.23
C LEU A 25 4.38 -2.78 0.85
N TYR A 26 5.45 -2.35 0.21
CA TYR A 26 5.38 -1.78 -1.13
C TYR A 26 5.97 -2.75 -2.16
N VAL A 27 5.13 -3.21 -3.09
CA VAL A 27 5.51 -4.19 -4.12
C VAL A 27 5.68 -3.48 -5.45
N GLU A 28 6.91 -3.38 -5.94
CA GLU A 28 7.30 -2.63 -7.12
C GLU A 28 8.61 -3.17 -7.68
N ASP A 29 8.64 -3.49 -8.97
CA ASP A 29 9.86 -4.00 -9.62
C ASP A 29 10.83 -2.89 -10.06
N ALA A 30 10.33 -1.71 -10.40
CA ALA A 30 11.16 -0.60 -10.87
C ALA A 30 11.91 0.06 -9.70
N GLU A 31 13.21 -0.17 -9.63
CA GLU A 31 14.06 0.23 -8.49
C GLU A 31 13.98 1.73 -8.18
N VAL A 32 14.08 2.59 -9.20
CA VAL A 32 14.09 4.04 -8.98
C VAL A 32 12.76 4.51 -8.42
N ILE A 33 11.65 4.03 -8.98
CA ILE A 33 10.32 4.39 -8.51
C ILE A 33 10.10 3.85 -7.10
N ARG A 34 10.50 2.60 -6.87
CA ARG A 34 10.39 1.95 -5.56
C ARG A 34 11.12 2.73 -4.48
N ASP A 35 12.38 3.07 -4.73
CA ASP A 35 13.20 3.79 -3.76
C ASP A 35 12.63 5.17 -3.45
N THR A 36 12.13 5.87 -4.47
CA THR A 36 11.54 7.20 -4.29
C THR A 36 10.32 7.16 -3.39
N ILE A 37 9.37 6.29 -3.69
CA ILE A 37 8.13 6.18 -2.92
C ILE A 37 8.42 5.60 -1.53
N PHE A 38 9.32 4.64 -1.43
CA PHE A 38 9.75 4.07 -0.16
C PHE A 38 10.23 5.17 0.81
N ARG A 39 11.13 6.04 0.34
CA ARG A 39 11.66 7.13 1.15
C ARG A 39 10.60 8.14 1.56
N LEU A 40 9.70 8.47 0.63
CA LEU A 40 8.60 9.39 0.93
C LEU A 40 7.69 8.82 2.03
N LEU A 41 7.36 7.55 1.96
CA LEU A 41 6.55 6.90 2.99
C LEU A 41 7.25 6.89 4.34
N GLU A 42 8.56 6.66 4.36
CA GLU A 42 9.34 6.74 5.60
C GLU A 42 9.31 8.15 6.20
N ILE A 43 9.42 9.17 5.36
CA ILE A 43 9.36 10.57 5.81
C ILE A 43 8.02 10.85 6.49
N TYR A 44 6.94 10.27 6.00
CA TYR A 44 5.62 10.41 6.61
C TYR A 44 5.44 9.59 7.90
N GLY A 45 6.46 8.81 8.29
CA GLY A 45 6.46 8.11 9.57
C GLY A 45 6.04 6.65 9.52
N TYR A 46 5.88 6.08 8.33
CA TYR A 46 5.59 4.65 8.18
C TYR A 46 6.85 3.80 8.30
N LYS A 47 6.67 2.58 8.75
CA LYS A 47 7.69 1.56 8.64
C LYS A 47 7.44 0.80 7.34
N VAL A 48 8.41 0.83 6.42
CA VAL A 48 8.20 0.32 5.06
C VAL A 48 9.13 -0.85 4.79
N ALA A 49 8.59 -1.88 4.17
CA ALA A 49 9.36 -2.94 3.54
C ALA A 49 8.98 -3.00 2.06
N TYR A 50 9.81 -3.61 1.23
CA TYR A 50 9.50 -3.73 -0.19
C TYR A 50 9.65 -5.16 -0.70
N ALA A 51 8.97 -5.44 -1.80
CA ALA A 51 9.12 -6.65 -2.59
C ALA A 51 9.29 -6.25 -4.06
N LYS A 52 10.01 -7.06 -4.83
CA LYS A 52 10.40 -6.74 -6.20
C LYS A 52 9.46 -7.29 -7.27
N ASN A 53 8.55 -8.15 -6.89
CA ASN A 53 7.56 -8.76 -7.78
C ASN A 53 6.40 -9.29 -6.95
N GLY A 54 5.36 -9.74 -7.64
CA GLY A 54 4.16 -10.24 -6.97
C GLY A 54 4.39 -11.46 -6.09
N GLN A 55 5.27 -12.36 -6.51
CA GLN A 55 5.58 -13.57 -5.73
C GLN A 55 6.21 -13.20 -4.39
N GLU A 56 7.25 -12.34 -4.41
CA GLU A 56 7.85 -11.84 -3.17
C GLU A 56 6.84 -11.07 -2.32
N GLY A 57 5.95 -10.32 -2.98
CA GLY A 57 4.90 -9.58 -2.28
C GLY A 57 3.97 -10.48 -1.50
N VAL A 58 3.51 -11.56 -2.10
CA VAL A 58 2.67 -12.56 -1.42
C VAL A 58 3.40 -13.18 -0.22
N GLU A 59 4.65 -13.60 -0.42
CA GLU A 59 5.47 -14.19 0.63
C GLU A 59 5.71 -13.22 1.78
N MET A 60 6.04 -11.97 1.46
CA MET A 60 6.25 -10.94 2.46
C MET A 60 4.98 -10.59 3.23
N ALA A 61 3.82 -10.59 2.58
CA ALA A 61 2.56 -10.33 3.24
C ALA A 61 2.29 -11.37 4.34
N VAL A 62 2.57 -12.63 4.06
CA VAL A 62 2.42 -13.72 5.04
C VAL A 62 3.43 -13.59 6.18
N ARG A 63 4.69 -13.37 5.82
CA ARG A 63 5.80 -13.40 6.77
C ARG A 63 5.88 -12.15 7.64
N TRP A 64 5.69 -10.98 7.03
CA TRP A 64 5.89 -9.70 7.71
C TRP A 64 4.59 -9.12 8.28
N LYS A 65 3.45 -9.53 7.75
CA LYS A 65 2.11 -9.11 8.20
C LYS A 65 1.97 -7.59 8.26
N PRO A 66 2.06 -6.91 7.10
CA PRO A 66 1.92 -5.45 7.06
C PRO A 66 0.52 -5.02 7.43
N ASP A 67 0.37 -3.76 7.79
CA ASP A 67 -0.94 -3.13 8.01
C ASP A 67 -1.62 -2.79 6.70
N LEU A 68 -0.84 -2.60 5.63
CA LEU A 68 -1.35 -2.25 4.31
C LEU A 68 -0.33 -2.65 3.25
N VAL A 69 -0.82 -3.06 2.08
CA VAL A 69 0.01 -3.37 0.92
C VAL A 69 -0.25 -2.33 -0.17
N LEU A 70 0.82 -1.75 -0.70
CA LEU A 70 0.80 -0.99 -1.95
C LEU A 70 1.30 -1.90 -3.05
N MET A 71 0.50 -2.10 -4.09
CA MET A 71 0.76 -3.10 -5.12
C MET A 71 0.78 -2.49 -6.51
N ASP A 72 1.92 -2.59 -7.20
CA ASP A 72 1.98 -2.32 -8.63
C ASP A 72 1.32 -3.46 -9.40
N LEU A 73 0.75 -3.16 -10.56
CA LEU A 73 0.04 -4.16 -11.36
C LEU A 73 0.94 -4.91 -12.34
N HIS A 74 1.89 -4.23 -12.96
CA HIS A 74 2.69 -4.78 -14.05
C HIS A 74 4.11 -5.10 -13.61
N MET A 75 4.34 -6.36 -13.29
CA MET A 75 5.63 -6.85 -12.80
C MET A 75 5.95 -8.20 -13.39
N PRO A 76 7.23 -8.57 -13.51
CA PRO A 76 7.61 -9.90 -13.95
C PRO A 76 7.31 -10.96 -12.88
N ILE A 77 7.36 -12.22 -13.28
CA ILE A 77 7.18 -13.41 -12.44
C ILE A 77 5.73 -13.59 -12.01
N MET A 78 5.19 -12.66 -11.26
CA MET A 78 3.77 -12.64 -10.87
C MET A 78 3.31 -11.19 -10.89
N ASP A 79 2.28 -10.87 -11.67
CA ASP A 79 1.72 -9.53 -11.73
C ASP A 79 0.90 -9.20 -10.47
N GLY A 80 0.53 -7.92 -10.35
CA GLY A 80 -0.18 -7.45 -9.17
C GLY A 80 -1.59 -8.02 -9.03
N TYR A 81 -2.29 -8.26 -10.13
CA TYR A 81 -3.64 -8.85 -10.08
C TYR A 81 -3.61 -10.22 -9.41
N LYS A 82 -2.68 -11.07 -9.84
CA LYS A 82 -2.54 -12.41 -9.28
C LYS A 82 -2.08 -12.35 -7.83
N ALA A 83 -1.14 -11.46 -7.52
CA ALA A 83 -0.65 -11.28 -6.15
C ALA A 83 -1.79 -10.85 -5.21
N ILE A 84 -2.64 -9.91 -5.63
CA ILE A 84 -3.80 -9.47 -4.87
C ILE A 84 -4.73 -10.64 -4.62
N HIS A 85 -5.03 -11.41 -5.66
CA HIS A 85 -5.90 -12.58 -5.55
C HIS A 85 -5.36 -13.58 -4.52
N GLU A 86 -4.06 -13.86 -4.56
CA GLU A 86 -3.45 -14.80 -3.62
C GLU A 86 -3.46 -14.29 -2.18
N ILE A 87 -3.22 -12.99 -1.98
CA ILE A 87 -3.29 -12.39 -0.65
C ILE A 87 -4.71 -12.51 -0.10
N ARG A 88 -5.72 -12.26 -0.92
CA ARG A 88 -7.14 -12.36 -0.53
C ARG A 88 -7.58 -13.79 -0.26
N PHE A 89 -6.99 -14.76 -0.94
CA PHE A 89 -7.35 -16.17 -0.78
C PHE A 89 -6.74 -16.82 0.45
N ASN A 90 -5.72 -16.21 1.04
CA ASN A 90 -5.05 -16.75 2.22
C ASN A 90 -5.70 -16.22 3.49
N PRO A 91 -6.22 -17.09 4.38
CA PRO A 91 -6.87 -16.65 5.62
C PRO A 91 -5.98 -15.77 6.51
N GLU A 92 -4.66 -15.93 6.43
CA GLU A 92 -3.73 -15.14 7.23
C GLU A 92 -3.57 -13.71 6.74
N THR A 93 -3.86 -13.44 5.47
CA THR A 93 -3.61 -12.14 4.84
C THR A 93 -4.85 -11.52 4.20
N HIS A 94 -5.97 -12.24 4.14
CA HIS A 94 -7.17 -11.80 3.40
C HIS A 94 -7.74 -10.46 3.89
N HIS A 95 -7.46 -10.08 5.13
CA HIS A 95 -7.99 -8.87 5.76
C HIS A 95 -7.12 -7.64 5.51
N ILE A 96 -5.90 -7.81 5.00
CA ILE A 96 -4.96 -6.70 4.84
C ILE A 96 -5.45 -5.76 3.73
N PRO A 97 -5.60 -4.45 3.99
CA PRO A 97 -5.94 -3.50 2.93
C PRO A 97 -4.90 -3.52 1.82
N ILE A 98 -5.36 -3.52 0.57
CA ILE A 98 -4.49 -3.51 -0.61
C ILE A 98 -4.86 -2.33 -1.48
N PHE A 99 -3.91 -1.43 -1.70
CA PHE A 99 -4.04 -0.31 -2.62
C PHE A 99 -3.19 -0.57 -3.85
N VAL A 100 -3.78 -0.44 -5.02
CA VAL A 100 -3.03 -0.49 -6.26
C VAL A 100 -2.42 0.88 -6.54
N ILE A 101 -1.18 0.89 -7.00
CA ILE A 101 -0.49 2.08 -7.45
C ILE A 101 0.15 1.77 -8.81
N SER A 102 -0.34 2.39 -9.89
CA SER A 102 -0.01 2.02 -11.26
C SER A 102 0.08 3.24 -12.17
N VAL A 103 0.91 3.14 -13.21
CA VAL A 103 0.95 4.18 -14.26
C VAL A 103 -0.30 4.13 -15.15
N TRP A 104 -0.99 3.00 -15.19
CA TRP A 104 -2.18 2.80 -16.01
C TRP A 104 -3.43 2.90 -15.14
N GLY A 105 -4.21 3.98 -15.36
CA GLY A 105 -5.37 4.28 -14.52
C GLY A 105 -6.72 4.23 -15.22
N GLY A 106 -6.82 3.51 -16.34
CA GLY A 106 -8.07 3.39 -17.07
C GLY A 106 -9.13 2.58 -16.35
N LYS A 107 -10.36 2.65 -16.86
CA LYS A 107 -11.51 1.94 -16.27
C LYS A 107 -11.25 0.43 -16.20
N LYS A 108 -10.66 -0.14 -17.25
CA LYS A 108 -10.38 -1.58 -17.32
C LYS A 108 -9.46 -2.02 -16.19
N GLU A 109 -8.37 -1.30 -15.99
CA GLU A 109 -7.38 -1.61 -14.94
C GLU A 109 -8.01 -1.47 -13.55
N ARG A 110 -8.80 -0.42 -13.35
CA ARG A 110 -9.48 -0.18 -12.07
C ARG A 110 -10.50 -1.27 -11.76
N ASP A 111 -11.30 -1.66 -12.76
CA ASP A 111 -12.30 -2.71 -12.58
C ASP A 111 -11.64 -4.06 -12.31
N GLN A 112 -10.59 -4.40 -13.03
CA GLN A 112 -9.86 -5.65 -12.83
C GLN A 112 -9.19 -5.71 -11.46
N ALA A 113 -8.61 -4.60 -11.01
CA ALA A 113 -7.99 -4.53 -9.69
C ALA A 113 -9.04 -4.72 -8.59
N LYS A 114 -10.19 -4.12 -8.73
CA LYS A 114 -11.30 -4.27 -7.78
C LYS A 114 -11.79 -5.70 -7.73
N ILE A 115 -11.97 -6.33 -8.89
CA ILE A 115 -12.39 -7.74 -8.98
C ILE A 115 -11.36 -8.65 -8.32
N ALA A 116 -10.06 -8.36 -8.49
CA ALA A 116 -9.00 -9.13 -7.85
C ALA A 116 -9.01 -8.97 -6.32
N GLY A 117 -9.54 -7.89 -5.80
CA GLY A 117 -9.67 -7.66 -4.37
C GLY A 117 -8.99 -6.40 -3.83
N ALA A 118 -8.60 -5.47 -4.70
CA ALA A 118 -8.01 -4.19 -4.27
C ALA A 118 -9.08 -3.30 -3.62
N ASP A 119 -8.67 -2.58 -2.59
CA ASP A 119 -9.54 -1.67 -1.85
C ASP A 119 -9.55 -0.26 -2.42
N ASP A 120 -8.46 0.14 -3.06
CA ASP A 120 -8.33 1.47 -3.67
C ASP A 120 -7.30 1.44 -4.80
N PHE A 121 -7.26 2.51 -5.58
CA PHE A 121 -6.44 2.59 -6.78
C PHE A 121 -5.88 4.01 -6.93
N PHE A 122 -4.56 4.11 -7.11
CA PHE A 122 -3.85 5.37 -7.30
C PHE A 122 -3.01 5.32 -8.57
N VAL A 123 -3.05 6.39 -9.35
CA VAL A 123 -2.24 6.51 -10.57
C VAL A 123 -0.92 7.17 -10.22
N LYS A 124 0.19 6.64 -10.75
CA LYS A 124 1.52 7.23 -10.57
C LYS A 124 1.72 8.45 -11.47
N PRO A 125 2.36 9.51 -10.99
CA PRO A 125 2.77 9.73 -9.59
C PRO A 125 1.55 10.06 -8.73
N PRO A 126 1.43 9.44 -7.54
CA PRO A 126 0.26 9.68 -6.70
C PRO A 126 0.30 11.06 -6.05
N ASP A 127 -0.88 11.61 -5.78
CA ASP A 127 -1.00 12.73 -4.86
C ASP A 127 -0.72 12.19 -3.46
N LEU A 128 0.40 12.61 -2.87
CA LEU A 128 0.85 12.06 -1.59
C LEU A 128 -0.10 12.35 -0.45
N ASN A 129 -0.71 13.53 -0.42
CA ASN A 129 -1.67 13.86 0.64
C ASN A 129 -2.88 12.94 0.57
N GLN A 130 -3.42 12.71 -0.62
CA GLN A 130 -4.55 11.79 -0.82
C GLN A 130 -4.18 10.36 -0.47
N LEU A 131 -3.00 9.91 -0.87
CA LEU A 131 -2.53 8.56 -0.58
C LEU A 131 -2.38 8.35 0.93
N ILE A 132 -1.71 9.27 1.62
CA ILE A 132 -1.48 9.19 3.06
C ILE A 132 -2.81 9.18 3.84
N GLU A 133 -3.73 10.07 3.47
CA GLU A 133 -5.06 10.08 4.10
C GLU A 133 -5.81 8.77 3.90
N ALA A 134 -5.76 8.23 2.69
CA ALA A 134 -6.42 6.96 2.39
C ALA A 134 -5.79 5.80 3.16
N ILE A 135 -4.46 5.76 3.26
CA ILE A 135 -3.74 4.76 4.04
C ILE A 135 -4.17 4.80 5.49
N ASP A 136 -4.14 5.97 6.10
CA ASP A 136 -4.47 6.11 7.52
C ASP A 136 -5.94 5.71 7.81
N ARG A 137 -6.86 6.05 6.91
CA ARG A 137 -8.26 5.63 7.03
C ARG A 137 -8.42 4.12 6.93
N ALA A 138 -7.76 3.50 5.95
CA ALA A 138 -7.86 2.06 5.72
C ALA A 138 -7.30 1.27 6.89
N VAL A 139 -6.15 1.70 7.41
CA VAL A 139 -5.51 1.05 8.55
C VAL A 139 -6.35 1.19 9.81
N ALA A 140 -6.93 2.37 10.05
CA ALA A 140 -7.81 2.59 11.20
C ALA A 140 -9.06 1.72 11.12
N ALA A 141 -9.67 1.61 9.94
CA ALA A 141 -10.86 0.78 9.73
C ALA A 141 -10.57 -0.71 9.91
N SER A 142 -9.44 -1.18 9.39
CA SER A 142 -9.01 -2.58 9.52
C SER A 142 -8.71 -2.93 10.97
N SER A 143 -8.07 -2.03 11.71
CA SER A 143 -7.77 -2.22 13.13
C SER A 143 -9.05 -2.39 13.97
N LYS A 144 -10.12 -1.66 13.63
CA LYS A 144 -11.43 -1.79 14.30
C LYS A 144 -12.11 -3.12 13.99
N LYS A 145 -11.94 -3.64 12.76
CA LYS A 145 -12.57 -4.90 12.33
C LYS A 145 -11.88 -6.13 12.90
N SER A 146 -10.62 -6.03 13.30
CA SER A 146 -9.86 -7.17 13.80
C SER A 146 -10.07 -7.46 15.29
N LYS A 147 -10.98 -6.75 15.92
CA LYS A 147 -11.38 -7.02 17.31
C LYS A 147 -12.45 -8.09 17.39
#